data_306ce822df0c707f50c1e29f77fbb08c
#
_entry.id   306ce822df0c707f50c1e29f77fbb08c
#
_cell.length_a   1.000
_cell.length_b   1.000
_cell.length_c   1.000
_cell.angle_alpha   90.00
_cell.angle_beta   90.00
_cell.angle_gamma   90.00
#
_symmetry.space_group_name_H-M   'P 1'
#
loop_
_entity.id
_entity.type
_entity.pdbx_description
1 polymer ?
#
loop_
_entity_poly.entity_id
_entity_poly.type
_entity_poly.pdbx_seq_one_letter_code
_entity_poly.pdbx_strand_id
1 'polypeptide(L)'
;RPFVVSSADGDMRALGTRFLVRREEPGTRLTVLQSAVAARAETLSEERVIKEGQQVLILPQGLQASEAAPALAGAWAQGMLVVENARLADLVAELGRYSPALLQVDPSIADLRVTGSFPLKDTRLALQALEPSLPVRSVRHNAWWFEVVPR
;
A
#
# COMPACT_ATOMS: atom_id res chain seq x y z
N ARG A 1 -18.37 3.08 -4.86
CA ARG A 1 -17.48 2.98 -6.01
C ARG A 1 -16.19 2.27 -5.64
N PRO A 2 -15.87 1.13 -6.24
CA PRO A 2 -14.68 0.37 -5.84
C PRO A 2 -13.40 1.11 -6.23
N PHE A 3 -12.41 0.97 -5.37
CA PHE A 3 -11.06 1.46 -5.65
C PHE A 3 -10.29 0.34 -6.35
N VAL A 4 -9.84 0.61 -7.58
CA VAL A 4 -9.16 -0.39 -8.41
C VAL A 4 -7.76 0.11 -8.72
N VAL A 5 -6.78 -0.78 -8.53
CA VAL A 5 -5.39 -0.55 -8.96
C VAL A 5 -5.13 -1.43 -10.16
N SER A 6 -4.67 -0.83 -11.24
CA SER A 6 -4.36 -1.57 -12.47
C SER A 6 -2.85 -1.68 -12.65
N SER A 7 -2.41 -2.86 -13.08
CA SER A 7 -1.03 -3.10 -13.46
C SER A 7 -0.98 -3.67 -14.88
N ALA A 8 0.21 -3.82 -15.42
CA ALA A 8 0.38 -4.42 -16.74
C ALA A 8 -0.12 -5.88 -16.79
N ASP A 9 -0.20 -6.53 -15.65
CA ASP A 9 -0.53 -7.95 -15.56
C ASP A 9 -1.98 -8.22 -15.16
N GLY A 10 -2.67 -7.23 -14.62
CA GLY A 10 -4.07 -7.38 -14.20
C GLY A 10 -4.52 -6.30 -13.25
N ASP A 11 -5.71 -6.47 -12.71
CA ASP A 11 -6.36 -5.49 -11.84
C ASP A 11 -6.54 -6.04 -10.44
N MET A 12 -6.52 -5.12 -9.46
CA MET A 12 -6.72 -5.41 -8.05
C MET A 12 -7.80 -4.47 -7.52
N ARG A 13 -8.95 -5.03 -7.14
CA ARG A 13 -10.08 -4.25 -6.61
C ARG A 13 -10.08 -4.35 -5.10
N ALA A 14 -9.86 -3.22 -4.46
CA ALA A 14 -9.81 -3.16 -3.00
C ALA A 14 -11.19 -3.40 -2.37
N LEU A 15 -11.21 -4.11 -1.27
CA LEU A 15 -12.41 -4.44 -0.50
C LEU A 15 -12.24 -3.88 0.91
N GLY A 16 -11.98 -2.55 1.04
CA GLY A 16 -11.77 -1.86 2.30
C GLY A 16 -10.46 -2.25 2.97
N THR A 17 -9.31 -2.03 2.33
CA THR A 17 -8.10 -2.76 2.69
C THR A 17 -6.81 -1.95 2.65
N ARG A 18 -5.74 -2.62 3.12
CA ARG A 18 -4.34 -2.24 2.87
C ARG A 18 -3.65 -3.41 2.19
N PHE A 19 -2.87 -3.12 1.16
CA PHE A 19 -2.12 -4.16 0.47
C PHE A 19 -0.86 -3.60 -0.18
N LEU A 20 0.08 -4.49 -0.48
CA LEU A 20 1.34 -4.16 -1.12
C LEU A 20 1.30 -4.65 -2.56
N VAL A 21 1.85 -3.83 -3.47
CA VAL A 21 1.95 -4.17 -4.88
C VAL A 21 3.37 -3.92 -5.33
N ARG A 22 3.97 -4.91 -6.00
CA ARG A 22 5.33 -4.76 -6.52
C ARG A 22 5.42 -5.41 -7.90
N ARG A 23 6.01 -4.67 -8.85
CA ARG A 23 6.33 -5.25 -10.15
C ARG A 23 7.50 -6.21 -10.01
N GLU A 24 7.35 -7.43 -10.52
CA GLU A 24 8.39 -8.45 -10.57
C GLU A 24 8.52 -8.97 -11.99
N GLU A 25 9.58 -9.68 -12.27
CA GLU A 25 9.64 -10.57 -13.39
C GLU A 25 9.19 -11.95 -12.92
N PRO A 26 8.11 -12.51 -13.44
CA PRO A 26 7.39 -12.17 -14.67
C PRO A 26 6.04 -11.45 -14.48
N GLY A 27 5.70 -10.94 -13.32
CA GLY A 27 4.37 -10.41 -13.09
C GLY A 27 4.27 -9.37 -11.98
N THR A 28 3.08 -9.25 -11.41
CA THR A 28 2.81 -8.31 -10.32
C THR A 28 2.54 -9.09 -9.04
N ARG A 29 3.33 -8.82 -7.99
CA ARG A 29 3.15 -9.41 -6.67
C ARG A 29 2.15 -8.60 -5.87
N LEU A 30 1.12 -9.26 -5.35
CA LEU A 30 0.12 -8.66 -4.46
C LEU A 30 0.22 -9.34 -3.10
N THR A 31 0.35 -8.56 -2.04
CA THR A 31 0.30 -9.06 -0.65
C THR A 31 -0.75 -8.29 0.11
N VAL A 32 -1.71 -8.99 0.71
CA VAL A 32 -2.81 -8.36 1.43
C VAL A 32 -2.46 -8.23 2.91
N LEU A 33 -2.45 -7.01 3.41
CA LEU A 33 -2.11 -6.69 4.80
C LEU A 33 -3.34 -6.63 5.68
N GLN A 34 -4.50 -6.25 5.12
CA GLN A 34 -5.75 -6.12 5.88
C GLN A 34 -6.92 -6.35 4.95
N SER A 35 -7.96 -7.01 5.44
CA SER A 35 -9.20 -7.32 4.73
C SER A 35 -8.97 -8.21 3.51
N ALA A 36 -9.34 -7.78 2.31
CA ALA A 36 -9.23 -8.61 1.13
C ALA A 36 -9.09 -7.78 -0.14
N VAL A 37 -8.57 -8.41 -1.19
CA VAL A 37 -8.46 -7.80 -2.52
C VAL A 37 -8.97 -8.81 -3.54
N ALA A 38 -9.83 -8.37 -4.45
CA ALA A 38 -10.25 -9.18 -5.59
C ALA A 38 -9.27 -8.94 -6.73
N ALA A 39 -8.50 -9.97 -7.07
CA ALA A 39 -7.46 -9.89 -8.09
C ALA A 39 -7.91 -10.58 -9.37
N ARG A 40 -7.57 -10.01 -10.53
CA ARG A 40 -7.92 -10.54 -11.84
C ARG A 40 -6.75 -10.36 -12.80
N ALA A 41 -6.39 -11.44 -13.50
CA ALA A 41 -5.37 -11.34 -14.55
C ALA A 41 -5.92 -10.58 -15.76
N GLU A 42 -5.03 -9.91 -16.52
CA GLU A 42 -5.42 -9.07 -17.64
C GLU A 42 -6.30 -9.78 -18.67
N THR A 43 -5.95 -11.03 -19.00
CA THR A 43 -6.64 -11.77 -20.06
C THR A 43 -7.83 -12.60 -19.57
N LEU A 44 -8.11 -12.59 -18.26
CA LEU A 44 -9.19 -13.36 -17.67
C LEU A 44 -10.21 -12.44 -17.04
N SER A 45 -11.50 -12.81 -17.15
CA SER A 45 -12.57 -12.04 -16.51
C SER A 45 -12.86 -12.50 -15.08
N GLU A 46 -12.31 -13.64 -14.67
CA GLU A 46 -12.54 -14.25 -13.37
C GLU A 46 -11.70 -13.59 -12.29
N GLU A 47 -12.35 -13.20 -11.19
CA GLU A 47 -11.67 -12.65 -10.03
C GLU A 47 -11.44 -13.73 -8.98
N ARG A 48 -10.31 -13.61 -8.27
CA ARG A 48 -10.07 -14.41 -7.07
C ARG A 48 -9.85 -13.47 -5.89
N VAL A 49 -10.48 -13.76 -4.76
CA VAL A 49 -10.31 -12.97 -3.54
C VAL A 49 -9.06 -13.45 -2.81
N ILE A 50 -8.13 -12.53 -2.59
CA ILE A 50 -6.92 -12.78 -1.82
C ILE A 50 -7.15 -12.20 -0.44
N LYS A 51 -6.97 -13.02 0.59
CA LYS A 51 -7.29 -12.66 1.97
C LYS A 51 -6.08 -12.14 2.72
N GLU A 52 -6.36 -11.52 3.85
CA GLU A 52 -5.33 -11.01 4.76
C GLU A 52 -4.28 -12.08 5.07
N GLY A 53 -3.01 -11.68 5.01
CA GLY A 53 -1.88 -12.58 5.26
C GLY A 53 -1.47 -13.44 4.08
N GLN A 54 -2.15 -13.31 2.94
CA GLN A 54 -1.82 -14.06 1.72
C GLN A 54 -1.18 -13.18 0.68
N GLN A 55 -0.43 -13.81 -0.22
CA GLN A 55 0.11 -13.15 -1.40
C GLN A 55 -0.12 -14.01 -2.63
N VAL A 56 -0.09 -13.36 -3.80
CA VAL A 56 -0.26 -14.01 -5.09
C VAL A 56 0.60 -13.30 -6.13
N LEU A 57 1.09 -14.05 -7.11
CA LEU A 57 1.73 -13.46 -8.28
C LEU A 57 0.70 -13.40 -9.42
N ILE A 58 0.45 -12.20 -9.92
CA ILE A 58 -0.50 -11.96 -11.02
C ILE A 58 0.29 -11.95 -12.32
N LEU A 59 -0.05 -12.86 -13.21
CA LEU A 59 0.52 -12.94 -14.55
C LEU A 59 -0.54 -12.52 -15.55
N PRO A 60 -0.16 -12.03 -16.76
CA PRO A 60 -1.18 -11.64 -17.75
C PRO A 60 -2.15 -12.78 -18.10
N GLN A 61 -1.68 -14.00 -18.06
CA GLN A 61 -2.47 -15.18 -18.42
C GLN A 61 -3.18 -15.85 -17.24
N GLY A 62 -2.95 -15.39 -15.99
CA GLY A 62 -3.60 -15.98 -14.84
C GLY A 62 -2.93 -15.65 -13.52
N LEU A 63 -3.51 -16.16 -12.44
CA LEU A 63 -3.00 -15.99 -11.09
C LEU A 63 -2.33 -17.28 -10.65
N GLN A 64 -1.16 -17.17 -10.02
CA GLN A 64 -0.54 -18.31 -9.38
C GLN A 64 -1.29 -18.67 -8.11
N ALA A 65 -0.97 -19.80 -7.51
CA ALA A 65 -1.59 -20.21 -6.25
C ALA A 65 -1.29 -19.19 -5.16
N SER A 66 -2.30 -18.88 -4.35
CA SER A 66 -2.12 -17.99 -3.19
C SER A 66 -1.33 -18.73 -2.12
N GLU A 67 -0.45 -18.01 -1.43
CA GLU A 67 0.38 -18.59 -0.36
C GLU A 67 0.48 -17.63 0.80
N ALA A 68 0.96 -18.09 1.95
CA ALA A 68 1.18 -17.24 3.10
C ALA A 68 2.26 -16.20 2.78
N ALA A 69 2.00 -14.95 3.12
CA ALA A 69 2.95 -13.87 2.89
C ALA A 69 4.13 -13.96 3.87
N PRO A 70 5.37 -13.82 3.38
CA PRO A 70 6.53 -13.79 4.28
C PRO A 70 6.56 -12.47 5.07
N ALA A 71 7.10 -12.53 6.29
CA ALA A 71 7.15 -11.38 7.19
C ALA A 71 8.36 -10.47 6.94
N LEU A 72 8.88 -10.39 5.71
CA LEU A 72 10.11 -9.67 5.39
C LEU A 72 9.82 -8.31 4.76
N ALA A 73 9.89 -7.26 5.58
CA ALA A 73 9.64 -5.88 5.13
C ALA A 73 10.61 -5.44 4.02
N GLY A 74 11.88 -5.82 4.11
CA GLY A 74 12.89 -5.41 3.12
C GLY A 74 12.60 -5.85 1.69
N ALA A 75 11.87 -6.95 1.53
CA ALA A 75 11.51 -7.45 0.20
C ALA A 75 10.59 -6.47 -0.55
N TRP A 76 9.94 -5.53 0.15
CA TRP A 76 8.97 -4.60 -0.42
C TRP A 76 9.51 -3.19 -0.62
N ALA A 77 10.81 -2.98 -0.42
CA ALA A 77 11.40 -1.63 -0.52
C ALA A 77 11.12 -0.93 -1.86
N GLN A 78 10.92 -1.68 -2.94
CA GLN A 78 10.63 -1.13 -4.27
C GLN A 78 9.14 -1.15 -4.61
N GLY A 79 8.29 -1.56 -3.67
CA GLY A 79 6.87 -1.70 -3.92
C GLY A 79 6.07 -0.45 -3.58
N MET A 80 4.75 -0.60 -3.72
CA MET A 80 3.77 0.41 -3.37
C MET A 80 2.90 -0.12 -2.25
N LEU A 81 2.62 0.72 -1.26
CA LEU A 81 1.59 0.45 -0.28
C LEU A 81 0.29 1.09 -0.76
N VAL A 82 -0.76 0.29 -0.90
CA VAL A 82 -2.07 0.77 -1.32
C VAL A 82 -3.03 0.65 -0.15
N VAL A 83 -3.78 1.72 0.10
CA VAL A 83 -4.77 1.76 1.18
C VAL A 83 -6.09 2.30 0.66
N GLU A 84 -7.19 1.78 1.21
CA GLU A 84 -8.52 2.29 0.96
C GLU A 84 -9.19 2.59 2.30
N ASN A 85 -9.60 3.84 2.48
CA ASN A 85 -10.29 4.31 3.68
C ASN A 85 -9.53 3.96 4.98
N ALA A 86 -8.22 4.08 4.95
CA ALA A 86 -7.37 3.80 6.11
C ALA A 86 -7.25 5.03 6.99
N ARG A 87 -7.09 4.83 8.31
CA ARG A 87 -6.74 5.93 9.21
C ARG A 87 -5.33 6.41 8.88
N LEU A 88 -5.13 7.72 8.94
CA LEU A 88 -3.81 8.30 8.68
C LEU A 88 -2.74 7.71 9.62
N ALA A 89 -3.07 7.51 10.89
CA ALA A 89 -2.14 6.91 11.84
C ALA A 89 -1.72 5.51 11.42
N ASP A 90 -2.64 4.71 10.89
CA ASP A 90 -2.34 3.35 10.45
C ASP A 90 -1.48 3.35 9.20
N LEU A 91 -1.73 4.28 8.27
CA LEU A 91 -0.90 4.44 7.08
C LEU A 91 0.52 4.82 7.45
N VAL A 92 0.69 5.81 8.32
CA VAL A 92 2.02 6.28 8.74
C VAL A 92 2.77 5.17 9.48
N ALA A 93 2.09 4.42 10.34
CA ALA A 93 2.68 3.30 11.05
C ALA A 93 3.15 2.21 10.08
N GLU A 94 2.34 1.92 9.05
CA GLU A 94 2.72 0.92 8.04
C GLU A 94 3.91 1.38 7.22
N LEU A 95 3.91 2.64 6.76
CA LEU A 95 5.05 3.20 6.05
C LEU A 95 6.34 3.14 6.88
N GLY A 96 6.21 3.37 8.20
CA GLY A 96 7.33 3.33 9.12
C GLY A 96 8.02 1.97 9.19
N ARG A 97 7.28 0.88 8.91
CA ARG A 97 7.85 -0.46 8.92
C ARG A 97 8.86 -0.68 7.78
N TYR A 98 8.78 0.12 6.71
CA TYR A 98 9.64 0.00 5.54
C TYR A 98 10.63 1.16 5.44
N SER A 99 10.66 2.05 6.43
CA SER A 99 11.47 3.26 6.44
C SER A 99 12.58 3.15 7.49
N PRO A 100 13.81 3.60 7.18
CA PRO A 100 14.84 3.72 8.21
C PRO A 100 14.60 4.90 9.16
N ALA A 101 13.72 5.83 8.79
CA ALA A 101 13.40 7.02 9.58
C ALA A 101 12.22 6.75 10.52
N LEU A 102 12.16 7.50 11.62
CA LEU A 102 11.00 7.53 12.49
C LEU A 102 9.91 8.36 11.83
N LEU A 103 8.71 7.80 11.71
CA LEU A 103 7.55 8.50 11.17
C LEU A 103 6.51 8.65 12.26
N GLN A 104 6.02 9.88 12.44
CA GLN A 104 5.01 10.19 13.45
C GLN A 104 3.87 10.98 12.82
N VAL A 105 2.72 10.96 13.48
CA VAL A 105 1.54 11.73 13.09
C VAL A 105 1.00 12.44 14.31
N ASP A 106 0.62 13.70 14.14
CA ASP A 106 -0.02 14.47 15.20
C ASP A 106 -1.34 13.78 15.59
N PRO A 107 -1.60 13.54 16.88
CA PRO A 107 -2.83 12.85 17.32
C PRO A 107 -4.12 13.53 16.84
N SER A 108 -4.11 14.83 16.63
CA SER A 108 -5.32 15.56 16.22
C SER A 108 -5.80 15.18 14.81
N ILE A 109 -4.92 14.62 13.97
CA ILE A 109 -5.26 14.22 12.60
C ILE A 109 -5.14 12.70 12.39
N ALA A 110 -4.93 11.93 13.45
CA ALA A 110 -4.70 10.49 13.37
C ALA A 110 -5.85 9.73 12.69
N ASP A 111 -7.08 10.23 12.82
CA ASP A 111 -8.27 9.55 12.31
C ASP A 111 -8.71 10.00 10.92
N LEU A 112 -7.98 10.90 10.28
CA LEU A 112 -8.27 11.27 8.89
C LEU A 112 -8.20 10.04 8.00
N ARG A 113 -9.11 9.95 7.02
CA ARG A 113 -9.18 8.78 6.13
C ARG A 113 -8.42 9.04 4.85
N VAL A 114 -7.68 8.03 4.43
CA VAL A 114 -6.78 8.10 3.28
C VAL A 114 -7.09 6.96 2.32
N THR A 115 -7.14 7.27 1.04
CA THR A 115 -7.20 6.28 -0.04
C THR A 115 -6.16 6.66 -1.06
N GLY A 116 -5.29 5.73 -1.42
CA GLY A 116 -4.25 6.00 -2.41
C GLY A 116 -3.12 4.99 -2.40
N SER A 117 -2.11 5.28 -3.22
CA SER A 117 -0.92 4.44 -3.37
C SER A 117 0.31 5.25 -2.98
N PHE A 118 1.20 4.64 -2.21
CA PHE A 118 2.36 5.32 -1.64
C PHE A 118 3.63 4.52 -1.89
N PRO A 119 4.68 5.15 -2.49
CA PRO A 119 5.92 4.43 -2.77
C PRO A 119 6.68 4.09 -1.49
N LEU A 120 7.18 2.87 -1.40
CA LEU A 120 7.94 2.43 -0.23
C LEU A 120 9.42 2.75 -0.32
N LYS A 121 9.91 3.03 -1.52
CA LYS A 121 11.32 3.30 -1.73
C LYS A 121 11.74 4.70 -1.26
N ASP A 122 10.80 5.64 -1.18
CA ASP A 122 11.08 7.02 -0.77
C ASP A 122 9.99 7.50 0.19
N THR A 123 10.28 7.40 1.49
CA THR A 123 9.35 7.79 2.56
C THR A 123 8.96 9.26 2.49
N ARG A 124 9.92 10.14 2.19
CA ARG A 124 9.64 11.57 2.10
C ARG A 124 8.63 11.85 0.98
N LEU A 125 8.81 11.21 -0.17
CA LEU A 125 7.87 11.35 -1.29
C LEU A 125 6.50 10.81 -0.92
N ALA A 126 6.45 9.67 -0.21
CA ALA A 126 5.19 9.08 0.25
C ALA A 126 4.43 10.04 1.18
N LEU A 127 5.12 10.67 2.13
CA LEU A 127 4.49 11.63 3.04
C LEU A 127 4.05 12.89 2.31
N GLN A 128 4.83 13.38 1.35
CA GLN A 128 4.45 14.55 0.55
C GLN A 128 3.20 14.29 -0.29
N ALA A 129 2.99 13.05 -0.70
CA ALA A 129 1.81 12.69 -1.49
C ALA A 129 0.49 12.86 -0.72
N LEU A 130 0.54 12.97 0.60
CA LEU A 130 -0.64 13.22 1.43
C LEU A 130 -1.12 14.67 1.34
N GLU A 131 -0.24 15.60 1.06
CA GLU A 131 -0.52 17.03 1.21
C GLU A 131 -1.60 17.57 0.27
N PRO A 132 -1.68 17.13 -1.00
CA PRO A 132 -2.72 17.65 -1.90
C PRO A 132 -4.14 17.26 -1.52
N SER A 133 -4.34 16.11 -0.89
CA SER A 133 -5.66 15.55 -0.64
C SER A 133 -6.14 15.69 0.81
N LEU A 134 -5.26 16.06 1.74
CA LEU A 134 -5.59 16.18 3.15
C LEU A 134 -5.11 17.52 3.72
N PRO A 135 -5.75 18.03 4.78
CA PRO A 135 -5.32 19.27 5.42
C PRO A 135 -4.11 19.05 6.32
N VAL A 136 -3.04 18.51 5.74
CA VAL A 136 -1.82 18.13 6.47
C VAL A 136 -0.59 18.62 5.73
N ARG A 137 0.53 18.66 6.46
CA ARG A 137 1.85 18.85 5.87
C ARG A 137 2.85 17.94 6.57
N SER A 138 3.89 17.57 5.88
CA SER A 138 4.98 16.80 6.47
C SER A 138 6.09 17.75 6.92
N VAL A 139 6.63 17.50 8.11
CA VAL A 139 7.72 18.26 8.68
C VAL A 139 8.90 17.33 8.88
N ARG A 140 10.05 17.73 8.37
CA ARG A 140 11.30 17.02 8.59
C ARG A 140 12.03 17.66 9.77
N HIS A 141 12.13 16.94 10.88
CA HIS A 141 12.86 17.41 12.05
C HIS A 141 14.37 17.21 11.88
N ASN A 142 14.75 16.05 11.30
CA ASN A 142 16.13 15.76 10.93
C ASN A 142 16.12 14.62 9.89
N ALA A 143 17.29 14.09 9.51
CA ALA A 143 17.40 13.06 8.47
C ALA A 143 16.66 11.77 8.84
N TRP A 144 16.36 11.54 10.12
CA TRP A 144 15.80 10.30 10.63
C TRP A 144 14.45 10.47 11.32
N TRP A 145 13.85 11.67 11.24
CA TRP A 145 12.59 11.94 11.93
C TRP A 145 11.70 12.85 11.11
N PHE A 146 10.56 12.33 10.70
CA PHE A 146 9.52 13.05 9.96
C PHE A 146 8.21 12.98 10.72
N GLU A 147 7.43 14.04 10.65
CA GLU A 147 6.14 14.11 11.33
C GLU A 147 5.09 14.70 10.39
N VAL A 148 3.88 14.10 10.38
CA VAL A 148 2.72 14.63 9.66
C VAL A 148 1.90 15.44 10.67
N VAL A 149 1.70 16.71 10.35
CA VAL A 149 1.04 17.67 11.25
C VAL A 149 -0.10 18.37 10.51
N PRO A 150 -1.06 18.99 11.24
CA PRO A 150 -2.10 19.78 10.60
C PRO A 150 -1.48 20.94 9.79
N ARG A 151 -2.12 21.22 8.68
CA ARG A 151 -1.72 22.34 7.82
C ARG A 151 -2.04 23.67 8.47
#